data_1e5f7480646cb606660448309d7e71fb
#
_entry.id   1e5f7480646cb606660448309d7e71fb
#
_cell.length_a   1.000
_cell.length_b   1.000
_cell.length_c   1.000
_cell.angle_alpha   90.00
_cell.angle_beta   90.00
_cell.angle_gamma   90.00
#
_symmetry.space_group_name_H-M   'P 1'
#
loop_
_entity.id
_entity.type
_entity.pdbx_description
1 polymer ?
#
loop_
_entity_poly.entity_id
_entity_poly.type
_entity_poly.pdbx_seq_one_letter_code
_entity_poly.pdbx_strand_id
1 'polypeptide(L)'
;MTEAELAPPPVAAEVFGEALGKVHQFAVLLATEGVTRGLIGPRETSRLWDRHLLNCGVVAELLPDNGKLVDIGSGAGLPGVVLALMKPELDVVLLEPMLRRVAFLRECTESLGMNNASVVRGRAEELSGKVRADMVTARAVASLDKLAGWAVGLLRPGGTILAIKGQSAEEEVMAAQPVLTRLGARTTEILHVGHDKVVPMTTVVRVVMSGRGREEQAGAHRRRPGVA
;
A
#
# COMPACT_ATOMS: atom_id res chain seq x y z
N MET A 1 27.82 -1.94 -6.69
CA MET A 1 26.99 -0.88 -7.30
C MET A 1 27.51 0.45 -6.80
N THR A 2 27.82 1.35 -7.70
CA THR A 2 28.34 2.67 -7.38
C THR A 2 27.17 3.63 -7.08
N GLU A 3 27.43 4.71 -6.37
CA GLU A 3 26.44 5.76 -6.08
C GLU A 3 25.84 6.37 -7.37
N ALA A 4 26.62 6.42 -8.44
CA ALA A 4 26.18 6.87 -9.75
C ALA A 4 25.15 5.93 -10.43
N GLU A 5 25.21 4.63 -10.17
CA GLU A 5 24.23 3.64 -10.68
C GLU A 5 22.88 3.72 -9.97
N LEU A 6 22.83 4.35 -8.80
CA LEU A 6 21.62 4.60 -8.01
C LEU A 6 21.09 6.03 -8.15
N ALA A 7 21.70 6.85 -9.01
CA ALA A 7 21.24 8.20 -9.22
C ALA A 7 19.76 8.23 -9.67
N PRO A 8 18.95 9.13 -9.13
CA PRO A 8 17.55 9.26 -9.53
C PRO A 8 17.47 9.70 -11.00
N PRO A 9 16.58 9.08 -11.80
CA PRO A 9 16.33 9.55 -13.16
C PRO A 9 15.67 10.95 -13.14
N PRO A 10 15.76 11.73 -14.23
CA PRO A 10 15.22 13.09 -14.26
C PRO A 10 13.75 13.19 -13.82
N VAL A 11 12.90 12.26 -14.23
CA VAL A 11 11.48 12.19 -13.86
C VAL A 11 11.25 12.01 -12.35
N ALA A 12 12.23 11.53 -11.61
CA ALA A 12 12.09 11.36 -10.16
C ALA A 12 11.91 12.71 -9.44
N ALA A 13 12.49 13.80 -9.97
CA ALA A 13 12.28 15.13 -9.41
C ALA A 13 10.81 15.59 -9.54
N GLU A 14 10.15 15.24 -10.66
CA GLU A 14 8.75 15.57 -10.89
C GLU A 14 7.79 14.73 -10.04
N VAL A 15 8.16 13.46 -9.79
CA VAL A 15 7.33 12.54 -8.99
C VAL A 15 7.46 12.82 -7.50
N PHE A 16 8.69 13.02 -7.01
CA PHE A 16 8.95 13.05 -5.56
C PHE A 16 9.11 14.48 -5.00
N GLY A 17 9.35 15.48 -5.83
CA GLY A 17 9.52 16.86 -5.37
C GLY A 17 10.51 16.97 -4.20
N GLU A 18 10.07 17.57 -3.10
CA GLU A 18 10.87 17.75 -1.88
C GLU A 18 11.28 16.44 -1.19
N ALA A 19 10.52 15.35 -1.40
CA ALA A 19 10.84 14.05 -0.84
C ALA A 19 12.00 13.34 -1.56
N LEU A 20 12.44 13.82 -2.74
CA LEU A 20 13.42 13.13 -3.59
C LEU A 20 14.70 12.77 -2.83
N GLY A 21 15.24 13.66 -2.01
CA GLY A 21 16.47 13.40 -1.24
C GLY A 21 16.33 12.20 -0.29
N LYS A 22 15.21 12.11 0.42
CA LYS A 22 14.92 10.98 1.33
C LYS A 22 14.59 9.70 0.57
N VAL A 23 13.89 9.80 -0.55
CA VAL A 23 13.61 8.64 -1.42
C VAL A 23 14.92 8.10 -2.03
N HIS A 24 15.87 8.95 -2.38
CA HIS A 24 17.19 8.51 -2.82
C HIS A 24 17.97 7.80 -1.70
N GLN A 25 17.95 8.33 -0.47
CA GLN A 25 18.53 7.63 0.68
C GLN A 25 17.88 6.26 0.90
N PHE A 26 16.56 6.16 0.75
CA PHE A 26 15.84 4.89 0.80
C PHE A 26 16.25 3.94 -0.33
N ALA A 27 16.46 4.45 -1.56
CA ALA A 27 16.99 3.67 -2.67
C ALA A 27 18.36 3.04 -2.35
N VAL A 28 19.24 3.79 -1.70
CA VAL A 28 20.55 3.29 -1.24
C VAL A 28 20.37 2.18 -0.20
N LEU A 29 19.51 2.36 0.81
CA LEU A 29 19.22 1.32 1.81
C LEU A 29 18.66 0.04 1.18
N LEU A 30 17.76 0.17 0.20
CA LEU A 30 17.22 -0.98 -0.54
C LEU A 30 18.31 -1.73 -1.32
N ALA A 31 19.18 -0.98 -1.97
CA ALA A 31 20.22 -1.53 -2.83
C ALA A 31 21.39 -2.17 -2.05
N THR A 32 21.60 -1.79 -0.81
CA THR A 32 22.65 -2.31 0.08
C THR A 32 22.05 -3.32 1.07
N GLU A 33 21.48 -2.85 2.16
CA GLU A 33 20.93 -3.67 3.23
C GLU A 33 19.74 -4.52 2.76
N GLY A 34 18.90 -3.99 1.87
CA GLY A 34 17.76 -4.72 1.29
C GLY A 34 18.21 -5.95 0.51
N VAL A 35 19.25 -5.81 -0.31
CA VAL A 35 19.84 -6.93 -1.07
C VAL A 35 20.56 -7.91 -0.15
N THR A 36 21.40 -7.42 0.77
CA THR A 36 22.13 -8.25 1.72
C THR A 36 21.20 -9.14 2.55
N ARG A 37 20.04 -8.63 2.92
CA ARG A 37 19.02 -9.35 3.69
C ARG A 37 18.03 -10.14 2.80
N GLY A 38 18.20 -10.14 1.50
CA GLY A 38 17.32 -10.83 0.55
C GLY A 38 15.89 -10.31 0.54
N LEU A 39 15.70 -9.00 0.73
CA LEU A 39 14.40 -8.31 0.65
C LEU A 39 14.13 -7.85 -0.78
N ILE A 40 15.19 -7.50 -1.48
CA ILE A 40 15.21 -7.17 -2.92
C ILE A 40 16.22 -8.09 -3.60
N GLY A 41 15.87 -8.62 -4.76
CA GLY A 41 16.79 -9.44 -5.56
C GLY A 41 17.94 -8.59 -6.11
N PRO A 42 19.18 -9.13 -6.18
CA PRO A 42 20.32 -8.38 -6.73
C PRO A 42 20.09 -7.83 -8.14
N ARG A 43 19.31 -8.54 -8.95
CA ARG A 43 18.96 -8.13 -10.33
C ARG A 43 17.91 -7.01 -10.38
N GLU A 44 17.21 -6.74 -9.29
CA GLU A 44 16.20 -5.67 -9.21
C GLU A 44 16.82 -4.31 -8.91
N THR A 45 18.09 -4.28 -8.48
CA THR A 45 18.76 -3.01 -8.09
C THR A 45 18.91 -2.04 -9.26
N SER A 46 19.23 -2.52 -10.46
CA SER A 46 19.31 -1.70 -11.68
C SER A 46 17.95 -1.17 -12.16
N ARG A 47 16.86 -1.72 -11.64
CA ARG A 47 15.47 -1.37 -12.00
C ARG A 47 14.73 -0.74 -10.81
N LEU A 48 15.47 -0.37 -9.74
CA LEU A 48 14.89 0.07 -8.48
C LEU A 48 14.04 1.32 -8.65
N TRP A 49 14.52 2.30 -9.43
CA TRP A 49 13.78 3.50 -9.74
C TRP A 49 12.54 3.22 -10.58
N ASP A 50 12.72 2.63 -11.75
CA ASP A 50 11.64 2.47 -12.73
C ASP A 50 10.56 1.49 -12.28
N ARG A 51 10.98 0.38 -11.68
CA ARG A 51 10.04 -0.71 -11.35
C ARG A 51 9.45 -0.61 -9.94
N HIS A 52 10.15 0.06 -9.03
CA HIS A 52 9.75 0.07 -7.63
C HIS A 52 9.42 1.46 -7.11
N LEU A 53 10.38 2.38 -7.07
CA LEU A 53 10.19 3.66 -6.40
C LEU A 53 9.20 4.57 -7.13
N LEU A 54 9.38 4.78 -8.43
CA LEU A 54 8.47 5.61 -9.22
C LEU A 54 7.05 5.04 -9.24
N ASN A 55 6.91 3.72 -9.45
CA ASN A 55 5.62 3.07 -9.43
C ASN A 55 4.90 3.16 -8.07
N CYS A 56 5.65 3.22 -6.97
CA CYS A 56 5.07 3.49 -5.66
C CYS A 56 4.75 4.96 -5.47
N GLY A 57 5.64 5.85 -5.95
CA GLY A 57 5.52 7.30 -5.78
C GLY A 57 4.26 7.87 -6.44
N VAL A 58 3.97 7.46 -7.68
CA VAL A 58 2.78 7.96 -8.40
C VAL A 58 1.45 7.58 -7.72
N VAL A 59 1.43 6.58 -6.85
CA VAL A 59 0.24 6.23 -6.07
C VAL A 59 -0.12 7.32 -5.06
N ALA A 60 0.82 8.19 -4.67
CA ALA A 60 0.55 9.33 -3.80
C ALA A 60 -0.49 10.31 -4.37
N GLU A 61 -0.72 10.31 -5.70
CA GLU A 61 -1.78 11.09 -6.36
C GLU A 61 -3.20 10.68 -5.88
N LEU A 62 -3.36 9.46 -5.39
CA LEU A 62 -4.61 8.92 -4.89
C LEU A 62 -4.82 9.10 -3.37
N LEU A 63 -3.82 9.62 -2.68
CA LEU A 63 -3.84 9.79 -1.22
C LEU A 63 -4.21 11.22 -0.84
N PRO A 64 -5.01 11.42 0.21
CA PRO A 64 -5.16 12.73 0.83
C PRO A 64 -3.86 13.17 1.52
N ASP A 65 -3.78 14.42 1.91
CA ASP A 65 -2.60 14.93 2.60
C ASP A 65 -2.50 14.44 4.05
N ASN A 66 -3.62 14.14 4.69
CA ASN A 66 -3.67 13.66 6.08
C ASN A 66 -4.59 12.45 6.22
N GLY A 67 -4.57 11.84 7.40
CA GLY A 67 -5.35 10.64 7.73
C GLY A 67 -4.45 9.46 8.09
N LYS A 68 -5.03 8.27 8.15
CA LYS A 68 -4.29 7.04 8.49
C LYS A 68 -4.28 6.05 7.33
N LEU A 69 -3.08 5.61 6.94
CA LEU A 69 -2.83 4.58 5.94
C LEU A 69 -2.23 3.34 6.60
N VAL A 70 -2.71 2.16 6.27
CA VAL A 70 -2.03 0.90 6.60
C VAL A 70 -1.49 0.26 5.32
N ASP A 71 -0.19 0.00 5.29
CA ASP A 71 0.44 -0.80 4.23
C ASP A 71 0.52 -2.26 4.68
N ILE A 72 -0.30 -3.13 4.08
CA ILE A 72 -0.34 -4.55 4.43
C ILE A 72 0.77 -5.30 3.71
N GLY A 73 1.62 -5.97 4.50
CA GLY A 73 2.74 -6.73 3.97
C GLY A 73 3.81 -5.82 3.39
N SER A 74 4.22 -4.80 4.15
CA SER A 74 5.14 -3.74 3.71
C SER A 74 6.47 -4.25 3.14
N GLY A 75 6.90 -5.46 3.50
CA GLY A 75 8.05 -6.13 2.92
C GLY A 75 9.34 -5.34 3.07
N ALA A 76 9.86 -4.87 1.93
CA ALA A 76 11.00 -3.98 1.86
C ALA A 76 10.63 -2.49 2.02
N GLY A 77 9.38 -2.17 2.41
CA GLY A 77 8.89 -0.79 2.56
C GLY A 77 8.19 -0.23 1.32
N LEU A 78 7.77 -1.08 0.41
CA LEU A 78 7.15 -0.69 -0.85
C LEU A 78 5.69 -1.15 -0.94
N PRO A 79 4.68 -0.24 -0.94
CA PRO A 79 4.83 1.20 -1.18
C PRO A 79 4.95 2.06 0.10
N GLY A 80 4.71 1.53 1.30
CA GLY A 80 4.42 2.29 2.51
C GLY A 80 5.48 3.33 2.90
N VAL A 81 6.79 3.00 2.83
CA VAL A 81 7.88 3.95 3.14
C VAL A 81 7.89 5.09 2.12
N VAL A 82 7.75 4.78 0.83
CA VAL A 82 7.73 5.80 -0.23
C VAL A 82 6.57 6.77 -0.03
N LEU A 83 5.37 6.24 0.24
CA LEU A 83 4.16 7.06 0.46
C LEU A 83 4.29 7.93 1.72
N ALA A 84 4.85 7.39 2.80
CA ALA A 84 5.09 8.14 4.02
C ALA A 84 6.10 9.28 3.84
N LEU A 85 7.14 9.08 3.02
CA LEU A 85 8.10 10.14 2.68
C LEU A 85 7.46 11.26 1.85
N MET A 86 6.52 10.92 0.97
CA MET A 86 5.84 11.89 0.10
C MET A 86 4.68 12.62 0.78
N LYS A 87 4.11 12.04 1.83
CA LYS A 87 2.94 12.56 2.56
C LYS A 87 3.28 12.68 4.06
N PRO A 88 4.01 13.70 4.48
CA PRO A 88 4.52 13.83 5.85
C PRO A 88 3.41 13.96 6.92
N GLU A 89 2.22 14.45 6.54
CA GLU A 89 1.06 14.57 7.45
C GLU A 89 0.19 13.30 7.52
N LEU A 90 0.52 12.27 6.73
CA LEU A 90 -0.20 11.00 6.73
C LEU A 90 0.39 10.07 7.81
N ASP A 91 -0.43 9.56 8.73
CA ASP A 91 -0.01 8.53 9.72
C ASP A 91 0.04 7.15 9.01
N VAL A 92 1.23 6.63 8.77
CA VAL A 92 1.44 5.38 8.03
C VAL A 92 1.84 4.25 8.96
N VAL A 93 1.06 3.16 8.93
CA VAL A 93 1.39 1.91 9.63
C VAL A 93 1.96 0.92 8.63
N LEU A 94 3.22 0.56 8.81
CA LEU A 94 3.92 -0.46 8.04
C LEU A 94 3.70 -1.82 8.71
N LEU A 95 2.77 -2.62 8.18
CA LEU A 95 2.37 -3.90 8.76
C LEU A 95 3.09 -5.06 8.08
N GLU A 96 3.91 -5.80 8.83
CA GLU A 96 4.72 -6.90 8.29
C GLU A 96 4.86 -8.03 9.31
N PRO A 97 4.55 -9.30 8.98
CA PRO A 97 4.68 -10.41 9.92
C PRO A 97 6.11 -10.91 10.14
N MET A 98 7.00 -10.77 9.14
CA MET A 98 8.33 -11.38 9.18
C MET A 98 9.33 -10.52 9.96
N LEU A 99 9.90 -11.06 11.04
CA LEU A 99 10.81 -10.35 11.93
C LEU A 99 11.98 -9.68 11.19
N ARG A 100 12.59 -10.37 10.22
CA ARG A 100 13.71 -9.83 9.43
C ARG A 100 13.31 -8.56 8.66
N ARG A 101 12.09 -8.54 8.08
CA ARG A 101 11.57 -7.39 7.34
C ARG A 101 11.19 -6.25 8.29
N VAL A 102 10.61 -6.58 9.44
CA VAL A 102 10.30 -5.61 10.50
C VAL A 102 11.57 -4.91 11.00
N ALA A 103 12.67 -5.64 11.21
CA ALA A 103 13.95 -5.05 11.61
C ALA A 103 14.44 -4.04 10.56
N PHE A 104 14.45 -4.42 9.29
CA PHE A 104 14.82 -3.53 8.19
C PHE A 104 13.94 -2.28 8.11
N LEU A 105 12.61 -2.44 8.22
CA LEU A 105 11.68 -1.30 8.18
C LEU A 105 11.94 -0.31 9.33
N ARG A 106 12.23 -0.80 10.54
CA ARG A 106 12.57 0.05 11.69
C ARG A 106 13.85 0.83 11.46
N GLU A 107 14.88 0.16 10.97
CA GLU A 107 16.15 0.81 10.61
C GLU A 107 15.97 1.86 9.52
N CYS A 108 15.13 1.57 8.48
CA CYS A 108 14.81 2.54 7.46
C CYS A 108 14.08 3.77 8.03
N THR A 109 13.03 3.55 8.84
CA THR A 109 12.25 4.66 9.42
C THR A 109 13.10 5.54 10.32
N GLU A 110 14.00 4.95 11.11
CA GLU A 110 14.96 5.67 11.96
C GLU A 110 16.00 6.45 11.13
N SER A 111 16.67 5.78 10.18
CA SER A 111 17.70 6.39 9.35
C SER A 111 17.17 7.54 8.49
N LEU A 112 15.92 7.45 8.04
CA LEU A 112 15.27 8.49 7.22
C LEU A 112 14.60 9.59 8.07
N GLY A 113 14.64 9.47 9.41
CA GLY A 113 14.01 10.43 10.33
C GLY A 113 12.50 10.54 10.11
N MET A 114 11.80 9.40 9.96
CA MET A 114 10.36 9.38 9.69
C MET A 114 9.57 9.40 10.98
N ASN A 115 8.89 10.50 11.28
CA ASN A 115 8.04 10.63 12.48
C ASN A 115 6.58 10.23 12.24
N ASN A 116 6.20 10.07 10.98
CA ASN A 116 4.84 9.75 10.53
C ASN A 116 4.66 8.29 10.12
N ALA A 117 5.66 7.42 10.35
CA ALA A 117 5.59 6.01 10.03
C ALA A 117 5.84 5.15 11.27
N SER A 118 4.99 4.18 11.51
CA SER A 118 5.11 3.20 12.59
C SER A 118 5.19 1.77 12.04
N VAL A 119 6.12 0.97 12.56
CA VAL A 119 6.32 -0.41 12.12
C VAL A 119 5.66 -1.37 13.11
N VAL A 120 4.65 -2.09 12.64
CA VAL A 120 3.90 -3.06 13.43
C VAL A 120 4.18 -4.48 12.93
N ARG A 121 4.68 -5.33 13.83
CA ARG A 121 4.84 -6.75 13.53
C ARG A 121 3.52 -7.48 13.76
N GLY A 122 2.98 -8.11 12.72
CA GLY A 122 1.75 -8.89 12.83
C GLY A 122 1.13 -9.18 11.46
N ARG A 123 0.06 -9.95 11.49
CA ARG A 123 -0.80 -10.18 10.32
C ARG A 123 -2.00 -9.25 10.38
N ALA A 124 -2.56 -8.95 9.23
CA ALA A 124 -3.70 -8.02 9.14
C ALA A 124 -4.92 -8.53 9.95
N GLU A 125 -5.14 -9.84 9.96
CA GLU A 125 -6.23 -10.48 10.70
C GLU A 125 -6.10 -10.28 12.23
N GLU A 126 -4.86 -10.28 12.75
CA GLU A 126 -4.57 -10.10 14.18
C GLU A 126 -4.84 -8.66 14.66
N LEU A 127 -4.80 -7.70 13.73
CA LEU A 127 -5.04 -6.28 13.99
C LEU A 127 -6.48 -5.84 13.67
N SER A 128 -7.30 -6.77 13.19
CA SER A 128 -8.71 -6.50 12.90
C SER A 128 -9.43 -5.94 14.14
N GLY A 129 -10.04 -4.77 13.99
CA GLY A 129 -10.71 -4.05 15.08
C GLY A 129 -9.79 -3.25 16.01
N LYS A 130 -8.49 -3.51 16.01
CA LYS A 130 -7.48 -2.79 16.82
C LYS A 130 -6.93 -1.56 16.12
N VAL A 131 -6.85 -1.60 14.79
CA VAL A 131 -6.47 -0.47 13.95
C VAL A 131 -7.70 0.01 13.19
N ARG A 132 -7.83 1.32 13.04
CA ARG A 132 -8.90 1.96 12.26
C ARG A 132 -8.26 2.98 11.32
N ALA A 133 -8.09 2.58 10.07
CA ALA A 133 -7.47 3.39 9.03
C ALA A 133 -8.51 3.97 8.07
N ASP A 134 -8.18 5.10 7.47
CA ASP A 134 -8.95 5.70 6.38
C ASP A 134 -8.70 4.94 5.08
N MET A 135 -7.46 4.46 4.93
CA MET A 135 -7.02 3.72 3.75
C MET A 135 -6.13 2.55 4.10
N VAL A 136 -6.17 1.56 3.23
CA VAL A 136 -5.26 0.41 3.21
C VAL A 136 -4.61 0.34 1.84
N THR A 137 -3.30 0.12 1.79
CA THR A 137 -2.57 -0.19 0.56
C THR A 137 -1.87 -1.53 0.68
N ALA A 138 -1.56 -2.13 -0.45
CA ALA A 138 -0.72 -3.31 -0.57
C ALA A 138 -0.15 -3.45 -1.98
N ARG A 139 1.03 -4.08 -2.09
CA ARG A 139 1.67 -4.43 -3.35
C ARG A 139 2.20 -5.86 -3.30
N ALA A 140 1.83 -6.68 -4.29
CA ALA A 140 2.33 -8.05 -4.46
C ALA A 140 2.17 -8.98 -3.24
N VAL A 141 1.08 -8.81 -2.46
CA VAL A 141 0.86 -9.58 -1.21
C VAL A 141 -0.07 -10.76 -1.42
N ALA A 142 -1.21 -10.55 -2.08
CA ALA A 142 -2.25 -11.57 -2.28
C ALA A 142 -3.17 -11.20 -3.46
N SER A 143 -4.06 -12.13 -3.83
CA SER A 143 -5.19 -11.84 -4.71
C SER A 143 -6.13 -10.81 -4.08
N LEU A 144 -6.90 -10.09 -4.90
CA LEU A 144 -7.73 -8.97 -4.46
C LEU A 144 -8.80 -9.40 -3.43
N ASP A 145 -9.40 -10.57 -3.60
CA ASP A 145 -10.40 -11.13 -2.68
C ASP A 145 -9.84 -11.35 -1.27
N LYS A 146 -8.64 -11.95 -1.17
CA LYS A 146 -7.94 -12.16 0.11
C LYS A 146 -7.54 -10.83 0.74
N LEU A 147 -6.94 -9.93 -0.06
CA LEU A 147 -6.54 -8.62 0.42
C LEU A 147 -7.73 -7.84 0.97
N ALA A 148 -8.86 -7.83 0.26
CA ALA A 148 -10.08 -7.17 0.73
C ALA A 148 -10.60 -7.75 2.05
N GLY A 149 -10.54 -9.10 2.19
CA GLY A 149 -10.89 -9.77 3.44
C GLY A 149 -10.06 -9.32 4.64
N TRP A 150 -8.77 -9.09 4.44
CA TRP A 150 -7.87 -8.58 5.47
C TRP A 150 -8.08 -7.08 5.73
N ALA A 151 -8.17 -6.30 4.66
CA ALA A 151 -8.26 -4.85 4.73
C ALA A 151 -9.53 -4.36 5.45
N VAL A 152 -10.68 -5.00 5.21
CA VAL A 152 -11.96 -4.57 5.80
C VAL A 152 -11.95 -4.55 7.33
N GLY A 153 -11.14 -5.39 7.96
CA GLY A 153 -10.97 -5.42 9.42
C GLY A 153 -10.13 -4.27 9.98
N LEU A 154 -9.36 -3.61 9.12
CA LEU A 154 -8.47 -2.49 9.45
C LEU A 154 -9.08 -1.13 9.08
N LEU A 155 -10.08 -1.10 8.21
CA LEU A 155 -10.69 0.13 7.71
C LEU A 155 -11.76 0.68 8.65
N ARG A 156 -11.88 2.00 8.67
CA ARG A 156 -13.08 2.69 9.13
C ARG A 156 -14.24 2.46 8.17
N PRO A 157 -15.51 2.58 8.62
CA PRO A 157 -16.63 2.64 7.71
C PRO A 157 -16.42 3.73 6.63
N GLY A 158 -16.62 3.39 5.36
CA GLY A 158 -16.33 4.30 4.24
C GLY A 158 -14.87 4.37 3.80
N GLY A 159 -13.99 3.60 4.42
CA GLY A 159 -12.57 3.59 4.08
C GLY A 159 -12.28 2.97 2.71
N THR A 160 -11.06 3.14 2.23
CA THR A 160 -10.67 2.80 0.86
C THR A 160 -9.49 1.82 0.83
N ILE A 161 -9.54 0.85 -0.08
CA ILE A 161 -8.42 -0.04 -0.41
C ILE A 161 -7.78 0.48 -1.70
N LEU A 162 -6.46 0.63 -1.71
CA LEU A 162 -5.63 0.95 -2.87
C LEU A 162 -4.65 -0.21 -3.11
N ALA A 163 -5.02 -1.15 -3.95
CA ALA A 163 -4.20 -2.32 -4.27
C ALA A 163 -3.38 -2.06 -5.54
N ILE A 164 -2.06 -2.02 -5.42
CA ILE A 164 -1.16 -1.95 -6.58
C ILE A 164 -1.12 -3.32 -7.24
N LYS A 165 -1.53 -3.38 -8.50
CA LYS A 165 -1.68 -4.61 -9.27
C LYS A 165 -0.89 -4.57 -10.59
N GLY A 166 -0.72 -5.74 -11.19
CA GLY A 166 -0.12 -5.90 -12.51
C GLY A 166 -1.16 -5.97 -13.62
N GLN A 167 -0.77 -6.59 -14.73
CA GLN A 167 -1.60 -6.73 -15.94
C GLN A 167 -2.89 -7.54 -15.73
N SER A 168 -2.94 -8.41 -14.72
CA SER A 168 -4.12 -9.22 -14.38
C SER A 168 -5.17 -8.49 -13.53
N ALA A 169 -5.07 -7.17 -13.38
CA ALA A 169 -5.98 -6.40 -12.50
C ALA A 169 -7.47 -6.59 -12.85
N GLU A 170 -7.83 -6.60 -14.13
CA GLU A 170 -9.20 -6.80 -14.61
C GLU A 170 -9.73 -8.19 -14.22
N GLU A 171 -8.93 -9.23 -14.47
CA GLU A 171 -9.27 -10.61 -14.11
C GLU A 171 -9.43 -10.78 -12.59
N GLU A 172 -8.52 -10.17 -11.81
CA GLU A 172 -8.59 -10.19 -10.36
C GLU A 172 -9.83 -9.46 -9.82
N VAL A 173 -10.23 -8.32 -10.42
CA VAL A 173 -11.45 -7.60 -10.05
C VAL A 173 -12.68 -8.44 -10.33
N MET A 174 -12.77 -9.05 -11.53
CA MET A 174 -13.90 -9.92 -11.88
C MET A 174 -14.00 -11.11 -10.92
N ALA A 175 -12.88 -11.77 -10.63
CA ALA A 175 -12.85 -12.91 -9.71
C ALA A 175 -13.21 -12.53 -8.26
N ALA A 176 -12.81 -11.33 -7.82
CA ALA A 176 -13.06 -10.84 -6.46
C ALA A 176 -14.47 -10.28 -6.25
N GLN A 177 -15.22 -9.96 -7.33
CA GLN A 177 -16.50 -9.26 -7.24
C GLN A 177 -17.51 -9.88 -6.23
N PRO A 178 -17.70 -11.22 -6.16
CA PRO A 178 -18.62 -11.80 -5.17
C PRO A 178 -18.17 -11.56 -3.73
N VAL A 179 -16.86 -11.57 -3.49
CA VAL A 179 -16.27 -11.31 -2.16
C VAL A 179 -16.41 -9.83 -1.81
N LEU A 180 -16.07 -8.94 -2.73
CA LEU A 180 -16.16 -7.49 -2.55
C LEU A 180 -17.59 -7.06 -2.21
N THR A 181 -18.58 -7.57 -2.94
CA THR A 181 -20.00 -7.32 -2.67
C THR A 181 -20.40 -7.78 -1.26
N ARG A 182 -20.01 -8.99 -0.87
CA ARG A 182 -20.30 -9.54 0.47
C ARG A 182 -19.62 -8.74 1.59
N LEU A 183 -18.43 -8.18 1.34
CA LEU A 183 -17.72 -7.33 2.29
C LEU A 183 -18.26 -5.90 2.36
N GLY A 184 -19.20 -5.54 1.47
CA GLY A 184 -19.83 -4.22 1.44
C GLY A 184 -19.05 -3.19 0.64
N ALA A 185 -18.34 -3.59 -0.40
CA ALA A 185 -17.75 -2.66 -1.36
C ALA A 185 -18.86 -1.85 -2.06
N ARG A 186 -18.70 -0.53 -2.10
CA ARG A 186 -19.61 0.41 -2.77
C ARG A 186 -19.20 0.61 -4.22
N THR A 187 -17.90 0.85 -4.45
CA THR A 187 -17.34 0.99 -5.79
C THR A 187 -16.03 0.22 -5.90
N THR A 188 -15.75 -0.30 -7.09
CA THR A 188 -14.48 -0.91 -7.46
C THR A 188 -14.07 -0.35 -8.81
N GLU A 189 -12.88 0.23 -8.88
CA GLU A 189 -12.38 0.92 -10.06
C GLU A 189 -10.93 0.52 -10.32
N ILE A 190 -10.56 0.41 -11.59
CA ILE A 190 -9.17 0.25 -12.02
C ILE A 190 -8.67 1.61 -12.47
N LEU A 191 -7.63 2.09 -11.85
CA LEU A 191 -7.01 3.37 -12.11
C LEU A 191 -5.60 3.16 -12.68
N HIS A 192 -5.22 4.01 -13.62
CA HIS A 192 -3.86 4.07 -14.14
C HIS A 192 -3.26 5.42 -13.76
N VAL A 193 -2.26 5.39 -12.87
CA VAL A 193 -1.62 6.61 -12.34
C VAL A 193 -0.20 6.77 -12.86
N GLY A 194 0.34 7.99 -12.80
CA GLY A 194 1.67 8.31 -13.27
C GLY A 194 1.73 8.52 -14.78
N HIS A 195 0.68 9.11 -15.39
CA HIS A 195 0.69 9.51 -16.80
C HIS A 195 1.92 10.40 -17.10
N ASP A 196 2.61 10.10 -18.19
CA ASP A 196 3.85 10.76 -18.63
C ASP A 196 5.05 10.65 -17.66
N LYS A 197 4.90 10.00 -16.51
CA LYS A 197 5.95 9.83 -15.49
C LYS A 197 6.50 8.41 -15.40
N VAL A 198 5.66 7.40 -15.62
CA VAL A 198 6.06 5.99 -15.56
C VAL A 198 5.50 5.20 -16.74
N VAL A 199 6.31 4.28 -17.28
CA VAL A 199 5.93 3.42 -18.40
C VAL A 199 6.27 1.96 -18.07
N PRO A 200 5.26 1.07 -18.06
CA PRO A 200 3.81 1.36 -18.13
C PRO A 200 3.31 2.11 -16.90
N MET A 201 2.19 2.83 -17.02
CA MET A 201 1.51 3.45 -15.88
C MET A 201 1.25 2.43 -14.77
N THR A 202 1.27 2.89 -13.52
CA THR A 202 0.96 2.03 -12.38
C THR A 202 -0.53 1.76 -12.30
N THR A 203 -0.90 0.47 -12.30
CA THR A 203 -2.29 0.04 -12.14
C THR A 203 -2.64 -0.09 -10.68
N VAL A 204 -3.69 0.58 -10.24
CA VAL A 204 -4.24 0.56 -8.88
C VAL A 204 -5.71 0.16 -8.92
N VAL A 205 -6.07 -0.89 -8.19
CA VAL A 205 -7.47 -1.20 -7.94
C VAL A 205 -7.92 -0.44 -6.69
N ARG A 206 -8.85 0.51 -6.87
CA ARG A 206 -9.49 1.26 -5.79
C ARG A 206 -10.81 0.61 -5.43
N VAL A 207 -10.96 0.21 -4.16
CA VAL A 207 -12.22 -0.30 -3.61
C VAL A 207 -12.65 0.61 -2.48
N VAL A 208 -13.79 1.28 -2.63
CA VAL A 208 -14.40 2.12 -1.58
C VAL A 208 -15.42 1.29 -0.83
N MET A 209 -15.28 1.20 0.48
CA MET A 209 -16.19 0.46 1.34
C MET A 209 -17.44 1.29 1.67
N SER A 210 -18.55 0.62 2.00
CA SER A 210 -19.75 1.32 2.45
C SER A 210 -19.52 1.97 3.82
N GLY A 211 -20.15 3.14 4.05
CA GLY A 211 -20.11 3.84 5.34
C GLY A 211 -20.94 3.18 6.45
N ARG A 212 -21.65 2.07 6.17
CA ARG A 212 -22.42 1.33 7.17
C ARG A 212 -21.52 0.36 7.93
N GLY A 213 -21.50 0.46 9.25
CA GLY A 213 -20.79 -0.49 10.11
C GLY A 213 -21.34 -1.93 9.94
N ARG A 214 -20.49 -2.92 10.18
CA ARG A 214 -20.87 -4.35 10.10
C ARG A 214 -22.12 -4.71 10.91
N GLU A 215 -22.43 -3.99 11.98
CA GLU A 215 -23.60 -4.24 12.85
C GLU A 215 -24.93 -3.93 12.16
N GLU A 216 -25.01 -2.96 11.26
CA GLU A 216 -26.22 -2.66 10.51
C GLU A 216 -26.52 -3.68 9.41
N GLN A 217 -25.47 -4.30 8.83
CA GLN A 217 -25.65 -5.33 7.81
C GLN A 217 -26.18 -6.65 8.38
N ALA A 218 -25.79 -7.02 9.60
CA ALA A 218 -26.32 -8.20 10.30
C ALA A 218 -27.79 -8.02 10.73
N GLY A 219 -28.20 -6.78 11.03
CA GLY A 219 -29.58 -6.44 11.41
C GLY A 219 -30.56 -6.43 10.24
N ALA A 220 -30.13 -6.08 9.04
CA ALA A 220 -30.98 -6.02 7.84
C ALA A 220 -31.40 -7.43 7.35
N HIS A 221 -30.59 -8.45 7.58
CA HIS A 221 -30.90 -9.84 7.19
C HIS A 221 -31.90 -10.54 8.14
N ARG A 222 -32.13 -9.98 9.36
CA ARG A 222 -33.07 -10.57 10.35
C ARG A 222 -34.51 -10.03 10.27
N ARG A 223 -34.76 -9.00 9.45
CA ARG A 223 -36.12 -8.44 9.27
C ARG A 223 -36.72 -8.89 7.92
N ARG A 224 -37.02 -10.16 7.78
CA ARG A 224 -38.06 -10.60 6.86
C ARG A 224 -39.37 -10.66 7.64
N PRO A 225 -40.41 -9.90 7.26
CA PRO A 225 -41.74 -10.06 7.87
C PRO A 225 -42.26 -11.44 7.50
N GLY A 226 -42.69 -12.20 8.52
CA GLY A 226 -43.46 -13.40 8.32
C GLY A 226 -44.76 -13.04 7.60
N VAL A 227 -45.02 -13.73 6.51
CA VAL A 227 -46.31 -13.66 5.80
C VAL A 227 -47.30 -14.38 6.67
N ALA A 228 -48.32 -13.64 7.10
CA ALA A 228 -49.54 -14.20 7.68
C ALA A 228 -50.48 -14.60 6.54
#